data_aee1ebb942abdc06d2e52dde714a9934
#
_entry.id   aee1ebb942abdc06d2e52dde714a9934
#
_cell.length_a   1.000
_cell.length_b   1.000
_cell.length_c   1.000
_cell.angle_alpha   90.00
_cell.angle_beta   90.00
_cell.angle_gamma   90.00
#
_symmetry.space_group_name_H-M   'P 1'
#
loop_
_entity.id
_entity.type
_entity.pdbx_description
1 polymer ?
#
loop_
_entity_poly.entity_id
_entity_poly.type
_entity_poly.pdbx_seq_one_letter_code
_entity_poly.pdbx_strand_id
1 'polypeptide(L)'
;MRIGLFLLCFLMTTHSYAATQYSIETSHNDELFIINGEKFEARTYCFNMEEGDPVIFLSGSAFGACASAEILNLRTRRKCSVWCE
;
A
#
# COMPACT_ATOMS: atom_id res chain seq x y z
N MET A 1 24.65 27.09 30.15
CA MET A 1 24.34 26.96 29.55
C MET A 1 23.94 26.43 29.01
N ARG A 2 23.69 26.18 28.64
CA ARG A 2 23.19 25.82 27.84
C ARG A 2 22.69 25.09 27.37
N ILE A 3 22.36 24.85 27.28
CA ILE A 3 21.86 24.26 26.70
C ILE A 3 21.31 23.94 26.07
N GLY A 4 21.18 23.96 26.03
CA GLY A 4 20.52 23.72 25.24
C GLY A 4 20.21 23.43 24.53
N LEU A 5 20.28 23.37 24.15
CA LEU A 5 19.96 23.10 23.26
C LEU A 5 19.72 22.17 22.83
N PHE A 6 19.86 21.72 22.87
CA PHE A 6 19.59 20.93 22.29
C PHE A 6 18.78 20.45 21.93
N LEU A 7 18.38 20.61 22.37
CA LEU A 7 17.58 20.21 21.91
C LEU A 7 17.05 20.14 21.14
N LEU A 8 17.09 20.48 21.00
CA LEU A 8 16.62 20.51 20.06
C LEU A 8 16.49 19.82 19.28
N CYS A 9 16.67 19.59 19.00
CA CYS A 9 16.59 19.00 18.17
C CYS A 9 16.03 18.20 17.97
N PHE A 10 15.82 17.92 18.21
CA PHE A 10 15.38 17.25 17.86
C PHE A 10 14.64 17.01 17.33
N LEU A 11 14.36 17.50 17.60
CA LEU A 11 13.63 17.56 17.07
C LEU A 11 13.44 17.18 16.12
N MET A 12 13.87 16.91 15.98
CA MET A 12 13.80 16.62 14.93
C MET A 12 12.82 16.01 14.45
N THR A 13 12.47 16.38 13.99
CA THR A 13 11.27 16.01 13.44
C THR A 13 11.40 15.14 12.31
N THR A 14 11.18 13.97 12.53
CA THR A 14 11.10 13.09 11.42
C THR A 14 9.70 13.13 10.95
N HIS A 15 9.55 13.40 9.70
CA HIS A 15 8.30 13.22 9.06
C HIS A 15 8.28 11.83 8.53
N SER A 16 7.59 10.96 9.20
CA SER A 16 7.36 9.69 8.58
C SER A 16 5.99 9.75 7.93
N TYR A 17 5.97 9.53 6.65
CA TYR A 17 4.73 9.41 5.92
C TYR A 17 4.33 7.97 5.98
N ALA A 18 3.34 7.68 6.78
CA ALA A 18 2.78 6.36 6.80
C ALA A 18 1.80 6.26 5.63
N ALA A 19 2.04 5.35 4.72
CA ALA A 19 1.08 5.09 3.66
C ALA A 19 -0.18 4.52 4.27
N THR A 20 -1.33 4.86 3.69
CA THR A 20 -2.60 4.32 4.14
C THR A 20 -2.61 2.82 3.87
N GLN A 21 -3.03 2.07 4.84
CA GLN A 21 -3.10 0.63 4.74
C GLN A 21 -4.53 0.20 4.47
N TYR A 22 -4.68 -0.70 3.52
CA TYR A 22 -5.96 -1.29 3.16
C TYR A 22 -5.90 -2.79 3.33
N SER A 23 -7.03 -3.45 3.24
CA SER A 23 -7.09 -4.91 3.26
C SER A 23 -7.63 -5.41 1.94
N ILE A 24 -7.15 -6.56 1.50
CA ILE A 24 -7.74 -7.23 0.36
C ILE A 24 -9.08 -7.78 0.82
N GLU A 25 -10.17 -7.26 0.26
CA GLU A 25 -11.51 -7.67 0.63
C GLU A 25 -11.88 -9.00 -0.03
N THR A 26 -11.45 -9.15 -1.29
CA THR A 26 -11.70 -10.34 -2.06
C THR A 26 -10.49 -10.61 -2.94
N SER A 27 -10.09 -11.86 -3.04
CA SER A 27 -9.03 -12.28 -3.94
C SER A 27 -9.52 -13.48 -4.72
N HIS A 28 -9.49 -13.37 -6.04
CA HIS A 28 -9.95 -14.43 -6.92
C HIS A 28 -8.80 -14.88 -7.78
N ASN A 29 -8.28 -16.09 -7.52
CA ASN A 29 -7.22 -16.74 -8.30
C ASN A 29 -5.95 -15.88 -8.39
N ASP A 30 -5.70 -15.02 -7.42
CA ASP A 30 -4.56 -14.10 -7.43
C ASP A 30 -4.55 -13.21 -8.68
N GLU A 31 -5.70 -13.00 -9.28
CA GLU A 31 -5.83 -12.21 -10.51
C GLU A 31 -6.77 -11.03 -10.36
N LEU A 32 -7.80 -11.18 -9.53
CA LEU A 32 -8.81 -10.15 -9.39
C LEU A 32 -8.96 -9.85 -7.92
N PHE A 33 -8.86 -8.58 -7.57
CA PHE A 33 -8.88 -8.17 -6.17
C PHE A 33 -9.87 -7.05 -5.96
N ILE A 34 -10.55 -7.09 -4.82
CA ILE A 34 -11.36 -5.96 -4.36
C ILE A 34 -10.61 -5.37 -3.18
N ILE A 35 -10.25 -4.11 -3.28
CA ILE A 35 -9.53 -3.37 -2.25
C ILE A 35 -10.19 -2.01 -2.14
N ASN A 36 -10.57 -1.63 -0.94
CA ASN A 36 -11.23 -0.35 -0.70
C ASN A 36 -12.51 -0.22 -1.56
N GLY A 37 -13.19 -1.34 -1.78
CA GLY A 37 -14.41 -1.37 -2.58
C GLY A 37 -14.22 -1.26 -4.07
N GLU A 38 -12.97 -1.17 -4.54
CA GLU A 38 -12.65 -1.00 -5.95
C GLU A 38 -12.05 -2.28 -6.50
N LYS A 39 -12.26 -2.49 -7.78
CA LYS A 39 -11.79 -3.70 -8.45
C LYS A 39 -10.43 -3.44 -9.11
N PHE A 40 -9.52 -4.36 -8.91
CA PHE A 40 -8.18 -4.30 -9.51
C PHE A 40 -7.88 -5.66 -10.13
N GLU A 41 -7.24 -5.64 -11.28
CA GLU A 41 -6.90 -6.86 -11.99
C GLU A 41 -5.38 -6.94 -12.12
N ALA A 42 -4.80 -8.10 -11.80
CA ALA A 42 -3.37 -8.29 -11.89
C ALA A 42 -2.89 -8.11 -13.32
N ARG A 43 -1.85 -7.31 -13.52
CA ARG A 43 -1.22 -7.17 -14.83
C ARG A 43 -0.38 -8.39 -15.16
N THR A 44 0.25 -8.94 -14.12
CA THR A 44 0.97 -10.20 -14.21
C THR A 44 0.54 -10.99 -12.99
N TYR A 45 0.73 -12.29 -13.03
CA TYR A 45 0.28 -13.13 -11.94
C TYR A 45 0.94 -12.70 -10.62
N CYS A 46 0.11 -12.46 -9.62
CA CYS A 46 0.58 -12.09 -8.29
C CYS A 46 0.37 -13.27 -7.37
N PHE A 47 1.43 -13.70 -6.73
CA PHE A 47 1.38 -14.90 -5.90
C PHE A 47 0.86 -14.59 -4.51
N ASN A 48 0.01 -15.49 -4.00
CA ASN A 48 -0.31 -15.54 -2.57
C ASN A 48 -0.96 -14.27 -2.05
N MET A 49 -1.94 -13.77 -2.81
CA MET A 49 -2.74 -12.61 -2.43
C MET A 49 -4.03 -13.11 -1.83
N GLU A 50 -4.17 -12.97 -0.52
CA GLU A 50 -5.29 -13.57 0.18
C GLU A 50 -6.19 -12.51 0.80
N GLU A 51 -7.46 -12.88 0.97
CA GLU A 51 -8.40 -12.01 1.67
C GLU A 51 -7.89 -11.72 3.05
N GLY A 52 -8.03 -10.47 3.46
CA GLY A 52 -7.55 -10.02 4.75
C GLY A 52 -6.12 -9.53 4.75
N ASP A 53 -5.37 -9.77 3.67
CA ASP A 53 -3.98 -9.31 3.62
C ASP A 53 -3.90 -7.80 3.67
N PRO A 54 -3.01 -7.25 4.49
CA PRO A 54 -2.79 -5.80 4.51
C PRO A 54 -1.95 -5.39 3.31
N VAL A 55 -2.37 -4.33 2.64
CA VAL A 55 -1.67 -3.82 1.47
C VAL A 55 -1.56 -2.31 1.53
N ILE A 56 -0.56 -1.77 0.84
CA ILE A 56 -0.44 -0.33 0.62
C ILE A 56 -0.25 -0.11 -0.87
N PHE A 57 -0.66 1.05 -1.33
CA PHE A 57 -0.49 1.44 -2.73
C PHE A 57 0.80 2.22 -2.86
N LEU A 58 1.74 1.69 -3.63
CA LEU A 58 3.00 2.36 -3.90
C LEU A 58 2.83 3.38 -5.02
N SER A 59 1.88 3.15 -5.92
CA SER A 59 1.53 4.09 -6.97
C SER A 59 0.08 3.81 -7.35
N GLY A 60 -0.52 4.76 -8.07
CA GLY A 60 -1.93 4.65 -8.42
C GLY A 60 -2.80 5.12 -7.27
N SER A 61 -4.02 4.65 -7.26
CA SER A 61 -5.00 5.12 -6.28
C SER A 61 -5.88 3.97 -5.80
N ALA A 62 -6.07 3.90 -4.49
CA ALA A 62 -6.98 2.93 -3.89
C ALA A 62 -8.44 3.27 -4.17
N PHE A 63 -8.68 4.44 -4.74
CA PHE A 63 -10.04 4.87 -5.08
C PHE A 63 -10.42 4.51 -6.51
N GLY A 64 -9.54 3.80 -7.23
CA GLY A 64 -9.86 3.33 -8.57
C GLY A 64 -9.67 4.33 -9.68
N ALA A 65 -9.29 5.56 -9.36
CA ALA A 65 -9.14 6.60 -10.38
C ALA A 65 -7.72 6.58 -10.93
N CYS A 66 -7.39 5.51 -11.62
CA CYS A 66 -6.04 5.32 -12.17
C CYS A 66 -6.12 4.34 -13.34
N ALA A 67 -5.08 4.32 -14.16
CA ALA A 67 -4.95 3.32 -15.21
C ALA A 67 -4.35 2.05 -14.62
N SER A 68 -3.30 2.21 -13.86
CA SER A 68 -2.63 1.08 -13.22
C SER A 68 -2.12 1.52 -11.86
N ALA A 69 -1.83 0.54 -11.03
CA ALA A 69 -1.33 0.78 -9.69
C ALA A 69 -0.33 -0.30 -9.33
N GLU A 70 0.49 0.01 -8.35
CA GLU A 70 1.38 -0.99 -7.78
C GLU A 70 1.09 -1.09 -6.30
N ILE A 71 0.80 -2.29 -5.83
CA ILE A 71 0.49 -2.52 -4.43
C ILE A 71 1.56 -3.39 -3.81
N LEU A 72 1.78 -3.18 -2.53
CA LEU A 72 2.70 -3.99 -1.75
C LEU A 72 1.89 -4.76 -0.71
N ASN A 73 1.96 -6.07 -0.78
CA ASN A 73 1.33 -6.93 0.21
C ASN A 73 2.25 -6.97 1.43
N LEU A 74 1.78 -6.47 2.55
CA LEU A 74 2.63 -6.38 3.73
C LEU A 74 2.85 -7.72 4.42
N ARG A 75 1.95 -8.69 4.16
CA ARG A 75 2.15 -10.03 4.72
C ARG A 75 3.26 -10.76 4.00
N THR A 76 3.27 -10.71 2.67
CA THR A 76 4.24 -11.46 1.87
C THR A 76 5.46 -10.64 1.50
N ARG A 77 5.38 -9.31 1.63
CA ARG A 77 6.42 -8.37 1.23
C ARG A 77 6.64 -8.38 -0.27
N ARG A 78 5.64 -8.75 -1.05
CA ARG A 78 5.72 -8.81 -2.50
C ARG A 78 4.88 -7.74 -3.13
N LYS A 79 5.37 -7.21 -4.23
CA LYS A 79 4.64 -6.21 -5.01
C LYS A 79 3.74 -6.90 -6.03
N CYS A 80 2.66 -6.23 -6.36
CA CYS A 80 1.73 -6.70 -7.37
C CYS A 80 1.31 -5.51 -8.22
N SER A 81 1.57 -5.60 -9.52
CA SER A 81 1.12 -4.56 -10.46
C SER A 81 -0.27 -4.91 -10.94
N VAL A 82 -1.17 -3.96 -10.91
CA VAL A 82 -2.57 -4.17 -11.25
C VAL A 82 -3.07 -3.09 -12.18
N TRP A 83 -4.10 -3.46 -12.95
CA TRP A 83 -4.89 -2.47 -13.67
C TRP A 83 -5.98 -1.96 -12.74
N CYS A 84 -6.24 -0.66 -12.81
CA CYS A 84 -7.38 -0.07 -12.11
C CYS A 84 -8.61 -0.20 -13.01
N GLU A 85 -9.73 -0.52 -12.42
CA GLU A 85 -10.94 -0.74 -13.22
C GLU A 85 -12.08 0.18 -12.88
#